data_f5aa065d323fa7d48cf658b875b5d071
#
_entry.id   f5aa065d323fa7d48cf658b875b5d071
#
_cell.length_a   1.000
_cell.length_b   1.000
_cell.length_c   1.000
_cell.angle_alpha   90.00
_cell.angle_beta   90.00
_cell.angle_gamma   90.00
#
_symmetry.space_group_name_H-M   'P 1'
#
loop_
_entity.id
_entity.type
_entity.pdbx_description
1 polymer ?
#
loop_
_entity_poly.entity_id
_entity_poly.type
_entity_poly.pdbx_seq_one_letter_code
_entity_poly.pdbx_strand_id
1 'polypeptide(L)'
;MSKAVRGIYAAAVSPFGPDGGILADKLIAYCRYLMADGGCDGVAPTGTTGEGNSITMSDRLALPAAFAAADMPRDRVIFGTGSCATGDAVALTKAALAAGFNNVLLLPPFYYKNPSDEGLYSYFAQIIERVGDANLRIYLYHFPQVSMTPFPVDLVVRLKKDFGAVIAGLKDSSGDFAQSKAFADATGGVKGDFDVYPSSEAMVFDALEAGCAGIISGSTNAFANKVQAALSASGEARATALEAVKVARATAAKYPLMSAMKQIEAWRSGDEAWTRMAPPLVPLSNAQKAALRADLDALEATSAAAE
;
A
#
# COMPACT_ATOMS: atom_id res chain seq x y z
N MET A 1 -4.53 7.68 20.49
CA MET A 1 -4.88 6.65 19.50
C MET A 1 -3.62 6.13 18.82
N SER A 2 -3.57 4.83 18.46
CA SER A 2 -2.35 4.16 18.05
C SER A 2 -2.01 4.41 16.58
N LYS A 3 -0.73 4.29 16.24
CA LYS A 3 -0.25 4.05 14.89
C LYS A 3 -0.90 2.79 14.30
N ALA A 4 -0.76 2.62 12.99
CA ALA A 4 -1.05 1.36 12.34
C ALA A 4 -0.25 0.19 12.95
N VAL A 5 -0.85 -0.98 13.01
CA VAL A 5 -0.17 -2.23 13.37
C VAL A 5 0.99 -2.44 12.40
N ARG A 6 2.16 -2.84 12.91
CA ARG A 6 3.31 -3.18 12.06
C ARG A 6 3.14 -4.55 11.45
N GLY A 7 3.68 -4.76 10.24
CA GLY A 7 3.58 -6.04 9.55
C GLY A 7 3.41 -5.92 8.05
N ILE A 8 2.69 -6.87 7.47
CA ILE A 8 2.51 -7.03 6.03
C ILE A 8 1.17 -6.43 5.61
N TYR A 9 1.21 -5.41 4.76
CA TYR A 9 0.03 -4.72 4.26
C TYR A 9 -0.18 -4.97 2.77
N ALA A 10 -1.41 -5.22 2.38
CA ALA A 10 -1.79 -5.14 0.99
C ALA A 10 -2.13 -3.69 0.61
N ALA A 11 -1.46 -3.16 -0.43
CA ALA A 11 -1.99 -2.03 -1.17
C ALA A 11 -3.20 -2.55 -1.96
N ALA A 12 -4.38 -2.57 -1.32
CA ALA A 12 -5.54 -3.29 -1.80
C ALA A 12 -6.02 -2.78 -3.17
N VAL A 13 -6.31 -3.71 -4.10
CA VAL A 13 -6.95 -3.40 -5.38
C VAL A 13 -8.42 -3.00 -5.17
N SER A 14 -8.97 -2.21 -6.08
CA SER A 14 -10.33 -1.69 -5.99
C SER A 14 -11.25 -2.29 -7.06
N PRO A 15 -12.46 -2.78 -6.70
CA PRO A 15 -13.47 -3.24 -7.66
C PRO A 15 -14.28 -2.07 -8.18
N PHE A 16 -14.57 -2.05 -9.49
CA PHE A 16 -15.39 -1.03 -10.14
C PHE A 16 -16.68 -1.59 -10.72
N GLY A 17 -17.75 -0.82 -10.65
CA GLY A 17 -19.00 -1.06 -11.33
C GLY A 17 -18.89 -0.82 -12.84
N PRO A 18 -19.95 -1.19 -13.61
CA PRO A 18 -19.99 -0.92 -15.04
C PRO A 18 -20.06 0.57 -15.38
N ASP A 19 -20.46 1.39 -14.45
CA ASP A 19 -20.51 2.87 -14.51
C ASP A 19 -19.17 3.54 -14.14
N GLY A 20 -18.18 2.73 -13.71
CA GLY A 20 -16.88 3.23 -13.25
C GLY A 20 -16.84 3.65 -11.78
N GLY A 21 -17.96 3.60 -11.07
CA GLY A 21 -18.03 3.85 -9.62
C GLY A 21 -17.39 2.72 -8.81
N ILE A 22 -16.85 3.04 -7.64
CA ILE A 22 -16.26 2.01 -6.76
C ILE A 22 -17.35 1.16 -6.09
N LEU A 23 -17.14 -0.15 -6.05
CA LEU A 23 -18.02 -1.08 -5.35
C LEU A 23 -17.56 -1.22 -3.89
N ALA A 24 -17.97 -0.28 -3.04
CA ALA A 24 -17.49 -0.14 -1.66
C ALA A 24 -17.67 -1.41 -0.83
N ASP A 25 -18.83 -2.07 -0.90
CA ASP A 25 -19.11 -3.29 -0.12
C ASP A 25 -18.17 -4.43 -0.53
N LYS A 26 -17.88 -4.56 -1.83
CA LYS A 26 -16.92 -5.57 -2.33
C LYS A 26 -15.50 -5.25 -1.89
N LEU A 27 -15.10 -3.98 -1.91
CA LEU A 27 -13.79 -3.57 -1.40
C LEU A 27 -13.64 -3.89 0.09
N ILE A 28 -14.65 -3.59 0.89
CA ILE A 28 -14.69 -3.88 2.33
C ILE A 28 -14.58 -5.39 2.58
N ALA A 29 -15.39 -6.19 1.90
CA ALA A 29 -15.36 -7.65 2.01
C ALA A 29 -13.98 -8.21 1.63
N TYR A 30 -13.36 -7.68 0.57
CA TYR A 30 -12.02 -8.05 0.15
C TYR A 30 -10.95 -7.66 1.17
N CYS A 31 -11.00 -6.45 1.71
CA CYS A 31 -10.08 -6.01 2.76
C CYS A 31 -10.19 -6.89 4.02
N ARG A 32 -11.39 -7.36 4.37
CA ARG A 32 -11.57 -8.35 5.45
C ARG A 32 -10.91 -9.68 5.12
N TYR A 33 -11.14 -10.20 3.91
CA TYR A 33 -10.50 -11.43 3.44
C TYR A 33 -8.97 -11.33 3.53
N LEU A 34 -8.38 -10.23 3.03
CA LEU A 34 -6.93 -10.03 3.08
C LEU A 34 -6.37 -10.11 4.51
N MET A 35 -7.11 -9.60 5.50
CA MET A 35 -6.69 -9.58 6.90
C MET A 35 -7.06 -10.85 7.68
N ALA A 36 -8.05 -11.61 7.26
CA ALA A 36 -8.48 -12.85 7.92
C ALA A 36 -7.76 -14.07 7.35
N ASP A 37 -7.80 -14.22 6.01
CA ASP A 37 -7.37 -15.43 5.31
C ASP A 37 -6.23 -15.15 4.32
N GLY A 38 -6.09 -13.91 3.86
CA GLY A 38 -5.11 -13.49 2.86
C GLY A 38 -3.68 -13.30 3.39
N GLY A 39 -3.46 -13.40 4.71
CA GLY A 39 -2.15 -13.29 5.34
C GLY A 39 -1.65 -11.86 5.57
N CYS A 40 -2.52 -10.84 5.45
CA CYS A 40 -2.14 -9.46 5.69
C CYS A 40 -2.41 -9.04 7.14
N ASP A 41 -1.47 -8.31 7.75
CA ASP A 41 -1.68 -7.65 9.05
C ASP A 41 -2.57 -6.42 8.91
N GLY A 42 -2.62 -5.82 7.73
CA GLY A 42 -3.48 -4.69 7.43
C GLY A 42 -3.61 -4.42 5.94
N VAL A 43 -4.35 -3.36 5.60
CA VAL A 43 -4.63 -2.96 4.22
C VAL A 43 -4.42 -1.47 4.00
N ALA A 44 -3.97 -1.10 2.80
CA ALA A 44 -3.84 0.29 2.36
C ALA A 44 -4.70 0.51 1.11
N PRO A 45 -6.03 0.75 1.26
CA PRO A 45 -6.92 1.03 0.15
C PRO A 45 -6.69 2.42 -0.44
N THR A 46 -7.20 2.64 -1.67
CA THR A 46 -7.14 3.94 -2.38
C THR A 46 -5.73 4.51 -2.63
N GLY A 47 -4.70 3.65 -2.51
CA GLY A 47 -3.35 3.96 -2.99
C GLY A 47 -3.24 3.75 -4.51
N THR A 48 -2.01 3.71 -5.05
CA THR A 48 -1.77 3.52 -6.49
C THR A 48 -2.31 2.19 -6.99
N THR A 49 -2.04 1.08 -6.27
CA THR A 49 -2.54 -0.25 -6.63
C THR A 49 -4.07 -0.33 -6.57
N GLY A 50 -4.68 0.42 -5.66
CA GLY A 50 -6.13 0.57 -5.55
C GLY A 50 -6.73 1.60 -6.52
N GLU A 51 -5.98 2.05 -7.53
CA GLU A 51 -6.43 3.01 -8.54
C GLU A 51 -7.00 4.31 -7.95
N GLY A 52 -6.49 4.73 -6.77
CA GLY A 52 -7.04 5.83 -5.98
C GLY A 52 -7.16 7.17 -6.72
N ASN A 53 -6.27 7.40 -7.70
CA ASN A 53 -6.32 8.62 -8.53
C ASN A 53 -7.35 8.55 -9.67
N SER A 54 -7.98 7.40 -9.89
CA SER A 54 -9.07 7.19 -10.85
C SER A 54 -10.45 7.08 -10.18
N ILE A 55 -10.49 7.00 -8.85
CA ILE A 55 -11.74 7.01 -8.07
C ILE A 55 -12.21 8.47 -7.94
N THR A 56 -13.51 8.72 -8.12
CA THR A 56 -14.07 10.07 -7.98
C THR A 56 -13.84 10.64 -6.57
N MET A 57 -13.78 11.95 -6.47
CA MET A 57 -13.61 12.61 -5.17
C MET A 57 -14.75 12.28 -4.21
N SER A 58 -15.98 12.21 -4.71
CA SER A 58 -17.17 11.85 -3.93
C SER A 58 -17.06 10.44 -3.34
N ASP A 59 -16.63 9.46 -4.16
CA ASP A 59 -16.47 8.09 -3.72
C ASP A 59 -15.34 7.97 -2.69
N ARG A 60 -14.20 8.63 -2.94
CA ARG A 60 -13.08 8.64 -1.97
C ARG A 60 -13.47 9.24 -0.62
N LEU A 61 -14.30 10.28 -0.61
CA LEU A 61 -14.82 10.90 0.62
C LEU A 61 -15.79 10.00 1.38
N ALA A 62 -16.58 9.18 0.67
CA ALA A 62 -17.58 8.28 1.27
C ALA A 62 -16.97 6.98 1.85
N LEU A 63 -15.87 6.48 1.26
CA LEU A 63 -15.28 5.19 1.64
C LEU A 63 -14.94 5.05 3.12
N PRO A 64 -14.29 6.02 3.80
CA PRO A 64 -13.96 5.85 5.22
C PRO A 64 -15.19 5.65 6.10
N ALA A 65 -16.30 6.34 5.83
CA ALA A 65 -17.56 6.16 6.56
C ALA A 65 -18.16 4.77 6.31
N ALA A 66 -18.10 4.24 5.09
CA ALA A 66 -18.53 2.90 4.77
C ALA A 66 -17.68 1.83 5.48
N PHE A 67 -16.35 1.99 5.51
CA PHE A 67 -15.45 1.12 6.28
C PHE A 67 -15.76 1.19 7.79
N ALA A 68 -16.09 2.37 8.30
CA ALA A 68 -16.47 2.56 9.68
C ALA A 68 -17.77 1.84 10.03
N ALA A 69 -18.79 1.98 9.20
CA ALA A 69 -20.11 1.33 9.36
C ALA A 69 -19.99 -0.21 9.29
N ALA A 70 -18.99 -0.70 8.59
CA ALA A 70 -18.69 -2.12 8.51
C ALA A 70 -17.72 -2.61 9.61
N ASP A 71 -17.48 -1.86 10.67
CA ASP A 71 -16.59 -2.21 11.80
C ASP A 71 -15.18 -2.66 11.39
N MET A 72 -14.61 -2.04 10.35
CA MET A 72 -13.24 -2.33 9.94
C MET A 72 -12.24 -1.86 11.02
N PRO A 73 -11.19 -2.65 11.34
CA PRO A 73 -10.24 -2.32 12.40
C PRO A 73 -9.46 -1.04 12.05
N ARG A 74 -9.56 -0.04 12.94
CA ARG A 74 -9.06 1.33 12.68
C ARG A 74 -7.54 1.43 12.60
N ASP A 75 -6.84 0.55 13.30
CA ASP A 75 -5.38 0.47 13.38
C ASP A 75 -4.76 -0.45 12.31
N ARG A 76 -5.59 -1.15 11.53
CA ARG A 76 -5.15 -2.04 10.44
C ARG A 76 -5.47 -1.49 9.04
N VAL A 77 -5.97 -0.27 8.96
CA VAL A 77 -6.29 0.40 7.68
C VAL A 77 -5.51 1.70 7.55
N ILE A 78 -4.82 1.89 6.42
CA ILE A 78 -4.09 3.10 6.05
C ILE A 78 -4.71 3.65 4.75
N PHE A 79 -5.60 4.65 4.85
CA PHE A 79 -6.27 5.21 3.66
C PHE A 79 -5.33 6.05 2.81
N GLY A 80 -5.33 5.84 1.48
CA GLY A 80 -4.69 6.73 0.53
C GLY A 80 -5.47 8.05 0.39
N THR A 81 -4.91 9.16 0.86
CA THR A 81 -5.55 10.48 0.83
C THR A 81 -4.81 11.51 -0.04
N GLY A 82 -3.76 11.10 -0.76
CA GLY A 82 -2.99 11.96 -1.65
C GLY A 82 -3.84 12.54 -2.80
N SER A 83 -3.61 13.81 -3.11
CA SER A 83 -4.17 14.54 -4.26
C SER A 83 -3.18 15.60 -4.71
N CYS A 84 -3.25 16.04 -5.98
CA CYS A 84 -2.46 17.18 -6.45
C CYS A 84 -2.91 18.49 -5.80
N ALA A 85 -4.21 18.63 -5.54
CA ALA A 85 -4.76 19.80 -4.86
C ALA A 85 -4.69 19.62 -3.34
N THR A 86 -4.01 20.56 -2.66
CA THR A 86 -3.89 20.56 -1.18
C THR A 86 -5.27 20.52 -0.50
N GLY A 87 -6.26 21.23 -1.06
CA GLY A 87 -7.63 21.24 -0.52
C GLY A 87 -8.29 19.87 -0.53
N ASP A 88 -8.12 19.12 -1.60
CA ASP A 88 -8.67 17.76 -1.73
C ASP A 88 -7.97 16.78 -0.78
N ALA A 89 -6.65 16.87 -0.67
CA ALA A 89 -5.90 16.05 0.30
C ALA A 89 -6.34 16.33 1.75
N VAL A 90 -6.59 17.59 2.10
CA VAL A 90 -7.16 17.99 3.40
C VAL A 90 -8.56 17.39 3.60
N ALA A 91 -9.45 17.50 2.60
CA ALA A 91 -10.80 16.97 2.69
C ALA A 91 -10.83 15.44 2.85
N LEU A 92 -10.04 14.72 2.06
CA LEU A 92 -9.90 13.26 2.16
C LEU A 92 -9.34 12.82 3.51
N THR A 93 -8.32 13.52 4.01
CA THR A 93 -7.72 13.23 5.32
C THR A 93 -8.72 13.48 6.45
N LYS A 94 -9.47 14.58 6.40
CA LYS A 94 -10.55 14.87 7.37
C LYS A 94 -11.66 13.82 7.33
N ALA A 95 -12.04 13.34 6.15
CA ALA A 95 -13.04 12.28 6.01
C ALA A 95 -12.57 10.96 6.68
N ALA A 96 -11.29 10.59 6.50
CA ALA A 96 -10.72 9.42 7.17
C ALA A 96 -10.73 9.58 8.70
N LEU A 97 -10.28 10.73 9.22
CA LEU A 97 -10.26 11.03 10.66
C LEU A 97 -11.67 11.05 11.27
N ALA A 98 -12.64 11.67 10.60
CA ALA A 98 -14.02 11.71 11.05
C ALA A 98 -14.65 10.32 11.18
N ALA A 99 -14.19 9.37 10.36
CA ALA A 99 -14.58 7.96 10.44
C ALA A 99 -13.74 7.14 11.46
N GLY A 100 -12.79 7.77 12.15
CA GLY A 100 -11.92 7.15 13.15
C GLY A 100 -10.66 6.50 12.60
N PHE A 101 -10.37 6.64 11.29
CA PHE A 101 -9.13 6.15 10.67
C PHE A 101 -8.06 7.24 10.71
N ASN A 102 -7.14 7.10 11.66
CA ASN A 102 -6.09 8.10 11.89
C ASN A 102 -4.88 7.94 10.95
N ASN A 103 -4.71 6.76 10.39
CA ASN A 103 -3.56 6.39 9.58
C ASN A 103 -3.85 6.66 8.10
N VAL A 104 -3.08 7.54 7.47
CA VAL A 104 -3.26 7.91 6.07
C VAL A 104 -1.94 7.79 5.30
N LEU A 105 -2.04 7.32 4.05
CA LEU A 105 -0.94 7.25 3.10
C LEU A 105 -1.05 8.46 2.16
N LEU A 106 -0.09 9.39 2.26
CA LEU A 106 -0.15 10.66 1.57
C LEU A 106 0.92 10.75 0.47
N LEU A 107 0.47 10.62 -0.79
CA LEU A 107 1.30 10.82 -1.97
C LEU A 107 1.60 12.32 -2.13
N PRO A 108 2.84 12.72 -2.50
CA PRO A 108 3.12 14.11 -2.84
C PRO A 108 2.33 14.55 -4.07
N PRO A 109 2.18 15.86 -4.32
CA PRO A 109 1.55 16.35 -5.54
C PRO A 109 2.39 15.94 -6.75
N PHE A 110 1.76 15.28 -7.72
CA PHE A 110 2.48 14.59 -8.80
C PHE A 110 2.24 15.22 -10.19
N TYR A 111 1.39 16.24 -10.31
CA TYR A 111 1.14 16.87 -11.62
C TYR A 111 2.31 17.78 -12.02
N TYR A 112 2.73 18.69 -11.14
CA TYR A 112 3.91 19.52 -11.33
C TYR A 112 5.16 18.74 -10.92
N LYS A 113 6.04 18.47 -11.89
CA LYS A 113 7.20 17.60 -11.71
C LYS A 113 8.36 18.33 -11.07
N ASN A 114 9.18 17.60 -10.31
CA ASN A 114 10.40 18.10 -9.67
C ASN A 114 10.17 19.40 -8.86
N PRO A 115 9.19 19.46 -7.97
CA PRO A 115 9.02 20.60 -7.09
C PRO A 115 10.26 20.75 -6.19
N SER A 116 10.49 21.95 -5.69
CA SER A 116 11.56 22.15 -4.69
C SER A 116 11.21 21.49 -3.35
N ASP A 117 12.21 21.20 -2.54
CA ASP A 117 12.03 20.64 -1.19
C ASP A 117 11.16 21.54 -0.32
N GLU A 118 11.29 22.87 -0.43
CA GLU A 118 10.44 23.83 0.27
C GLU A 118 8.98 23.79 -0.24
N GLY A 119 8.77 23.54 -1.52
CA GLY A 119 7.43 23.35 -2.09
C GLY A 119 6.77 22.09 -1.55
N LEU A 120 7.53 20.99 -1.46
CA LEU A 120 7.06 19.75 -0.86
C LEU A 120 6.80 19.92 0.65
N TYR A 121 7.73 20.50 1.38
CA TYR A 121 7.54 20.83 2.79
C TYR A 121 6.25 21.62 3.01
N SER A 122 6.07 22.71 2.26
CA SER A 122 4.88 23.57 2.36
C SER A 122 3.58 22.82 2.07
N TYR A 123 3.59 21.88 1.10
CA TYR A 123 2.41 21.05 0.80
C TYR A 123 2.00 20.21 2.02
N PHE A 124 2.93 19.49 2.65
CA PHE A 124 2.63 18.67 3.84
C PHE A 124 2.30 19.52 5.06
N ALA A 125 3.03 20.60 5.30
CA ALA A 125 2.76 21.53 6.40
C ALA A 125 1.35 22.10 6.34
N GLN A 126 0.92 22.61 5.17
CA GLN A 126 -0.43 23.14 4.98
C GLN A 126 -1.52 22.09 5.19
N ILE A 127 -1.28 20.83 4.76
CA ILE A 127 -2.25 19.75 5.00
C ILE A 127 -2.37 19.50 6.51
N ILE A 128 -1.26 19.35 7.22
CA ILE A 128 -1.24 19.09 8.67
C ILE A 128 -1.93 20.21 9.43
N GLU A 129 -1.57 21.46 9.15
CA GLU A 129 -2.14 22.65 9.79
C GLU A 129 -3.65 22.79 9.52
N ARG A 130 -4.10 22.60 8.28
CA ARG A 130 -5.51 22.74 7.91
C ARG A 130 -6.36 21.55 8.37
N VAL A 131 -5.78 20.37 8.53
CA VAL A 131 -6.45 19.22 9.17
C VAL A 131 -6.61 19.50 10.66
N GLY A 132 -5.54 19.92 11.34
CA GLY A 132 -5.56 20.40 12.73
C GLY A 132 -5.93 19.33 13.75
N ASP A 133 -5.64 18.04 13.51
CA ASP A 133 -5.96 16.94 14.42
C ASP A 133 -4.67 16.24 14.91
N ALA A 134 -4.46 16.23 16.21
CA ALA A 134 -3.30 15.61 16.85
C ALA A 134 -3.27 14.07 16.73
N ASN A 135 -4.40 13.45 16.39
CA ASN A 135 -4.49 12.01 16.17
C ASN A 135 -4.04 11.61 14.77
N LEU A 136 -3.88 12.55 13.84
CA LEU A 136 -3.42 12.28 12.47
C LEU A 136 -2.07 11.56 12.49
N ARG A 137 -1.95 10.53 11.67
CA ARG A 137 -0.74 9.74 11.44
C ARG A 137 -0.51 9.61 9.93
N ILE A 138 0.42 10.39 9.41
CA ILE A 138 0.78 10.41 7.98
C ILE A 138 1.91 9.43 7.74
N TYR A 139 1.68 8.52 6.80
CA TYR A 139 2.71 7.74 6.12
C TYR A 139 3.00 8.44 4.80
N LEU A 140 4.17 9.06 4.68
CA LEU A 140 4.63 9.69 3.44
C LEU A 140 4.75 8.63 2.35
N TYR A 141 4.36 8.94 1.11
CA TYR A 141 4.40 7.96 0.05
C TYR A 141 5.46 8.31 -0.99
N HIS A 142 6.63 7.70 -0.87
CA HIS A 142 7.75 7.82 -1.80
C HIS A 142 7.58 6.84 -2.97
N PHE A 143 7.25 7.37 -4.15
CA PHE A 143 7.11 6.58 -5.38
C PHE A 143 7.62 7.38 -6.58
N PRO A 144 8.95 7.64 -6.66
CA PRO A 144 9.54 8.56 -7.64
C PRO A 144 9.29 8.17 -9.09
N GLN A 145 9.21 6.86 -9.43
CA GLN A 145 8.97 6.40 -10.79
C GLN A 145 7.58 6.78 -11.33
N VAL A 146 6.60 7.01 -10.45
CA VAL A 146 5.23 7.36 -10.84
C VAL A 146 4.92 8.82 -10.56
N SER A 147 5.29 9.32 -9.39
CA SER A 147 5.02 10.71 -9.00
C SER A 147 5.95 11.71 -9.67
N MET A 148 7.17 11.30 -10.05
CA MET A 148 8.27 12.19 -10.45
C MET A 148 8.57 13.25 -9.37
N THR A 149 8.34 12.88 -8.11
CA THR A 149 8.48 13.76 -6.94
C THR A 149 9.12 12.94 -5.82
N PRO A 150 10.45 12.76 -5.83
CA PRO A 150 11.16 12.03 -4.79
C PRO A 150 11.15 12.81 -3.47
N PHE A 151 11.20 12.07 -2.36
CA PHE A 151 11.52 12.64 -1.05
C PHE A 151 13.03 12.53 -0.80
N PRO A 152 13.75 13.66 -0.64
CA PRO A 152 15.06 13.63 -0.04
C PRO A 152 15.00 13.19 1.43
N VAL A 153 16.01 12.45 1.90
CA VAL A 153 16.08 11.97 3.29
C VAL A 153 15.99 13.14 4.29
N ASP A 154 16.71 14.22 4.02
CA ASP A 154 16.72 15.42 4.88
C ASP A 154 15.34 16.07 5.00
N LEU A 155 14.54 16.07 3.91
CA LEU A 155 13.17 16.57 3.96
C LEU A 155 12.28 15.70 4.86
N VAL A 156 12.43 14.37 4.80
CA VAL A 156 11.68 13.45 5.68
C VAL A 156 12.06 13.66 7.14
N VAL A 157 13.35 13.80 7.43
CA VAL A 157 13.86 14.10 8.80
C VAL A 157 13.32 15.44 9.30
N ARG A 158 13.32 16.49 8.45
CA ARG A 158 12.78 17.82 8.78
C ARG A 158 11.27 17.73 9.09
N LEU A 159 10.48 17.08 8.24
CA LEU A 159 9.04 16.89 8.48
C LEU A 159 8.78 16.13 9.79
N LYS A 160 9.54 15.04 10.05
CA LYS A 160 9.42 14.28 11.32
C LYS A 160 9.79 15.14 12.53
N LYS A 161 10.84 15.95 12.43
CA LYS A 161 11.27 16.85 13.51
C LYS A 161 10.21 17.91 13.82
N ASP A 162 9.63 18.54 12.79
CA ASP A 162 8.75 19.68 12.96
C ASP A 162 7.32 19.27 13.36
N PHE A 163 6.84 18.11 12.88
CA PHE A 163 5.46 17.62 13.11
C PHE A 163 5.36 16.39 14.03
N GLY A 164 6.48 15.91 14.54
CA GLY A 164 6.52 14.86 15.57
C GLY A 164 5.75 13.59 15.21
N ALA A 165 4.81 13.19 16.06
CA ALA A 165 4.03 11.97 15.90
C ALA A 165 3.06 11.99 14.71
N VAL A 166 2.72 13.17 14.16
CA VAL A 166 1.87 13.29 12.97
C VAL A 166 2.54 12.66 11.76
N ILE A 167 3.85 12.83 11.60
CA ILE A 167 4.64 12.13 10.59
C ILE A 167 5.05 10.76 11.16
N ALA A 168 4.19 9.77 10.93
CA ALA A 168 4.27 8.45 11.56
C ALA A 168 5.20 7.48 10.83
N GLY A 169 5.42 7.69 9.54
CA GLY A 169 6.24 6.79 8.75
C GLY A 169 6.32 7.16 7.27
N LEU A 170 6.82 6.22 6.49
CA LEU A 170 6.96 6.35 5.04
C LEU A 170 6.79 4.99 4.36
N LYS A 171 6.01 4.96 3.27
CA LYS A 171 6.02 3.86 2.31
C LYS A 171 7.00 4.18 1.20
N ASP A 172 7.97 3.29 0.98
CA ASP A 172 8.93 3.43 -0.12
C ASP A 172 8.63 2.44 -1.24
N SER A 173 8.25 2.98 -2.39
CA SER A 173 8.01 2.23 -3.63
C SER A 173 9.08 2.50 -4.70
N SER A 174 10.27 2.98 -4.32
CA SER A 174 11.40 3.16 -5.23
C SER A 174 11.91 1.84 -5.83
N GLY A 175 11.71 0.73 -5.11
CA GLY A 175 12.29 -0.57 -5.47
C GLY A 175 13.78 -0.69 -5.11
N ASP A 176 14.37 0.34 -4.52
CA ASP A 176 15.75 0.37 -4.05
C ASP A 176 15.77 0.23 -2.52
N PHE A 177 16.25 -0.92 -2.03
CA PHE A 177 16.33 -1.18 -0.60
C PHE A 177 17.28 -0.20 0.12
N ALA A 178 18.36 0.25 -0.54
CA ALA A 178 19.27 1.22 0.05
C ALA A 178 18.56 2.54 0.40
N GLN A 179 17.57 2.95 -0.40
CA GLN A 179 16.72 4.12 -0.11
C GLN A 179 15.84 3.90 1.11
N SER A 180 15.16 2.74 1.20
CA SER A 180 14.36 2.39 2.38
C SER A 180 15.21 2.36 3.66
N LYS A 181 16.40 1.77 3.58
CA LYS A 181 17.36 1.71 4.69
C LYS A 181 17.82 3.11 5.10
N ALA A 182 18.11 4.00 4.12
CA ALA A 182 18.52 5.37 4.41
C ALA A 182 17.43 6.17 5.16
N PHE A 183 16.15 5.99 4.83
CA PHE A 183 15.05 6.57 5.58
C PHE A 183 14.97 6.00 7.01
N ALA A 184 15.12 4.68 7.19
CA ALA A 184 15.10 4.06 8.51
C ALA A 184 16.28 4.53 9.37
N ASP A 185 17.49 4.54 8.83
CA ASP A 185 18.70 4.99 9.54
C ASP A 185 18.58 6.45 10.00
N ALA A 186 18.16 7.35 9.11
CA ALA A 186 18.08 8.78 9.40
C ALA A 186 16.97 9.16 10.39
N THR A 187 15.88 8.37 10.45
CA THR A 187 14.75 8.62 11.36
C THR A 187 14.77 7.75 12.62
N GLY A 188 15.68 6.79 12.71
CA GLY A 188 15.74 5.77 13.75
C GLY A 188 14.76 4.61 13.56
N GLY A 189 14.04 4.55 12.44
CA GLY A 189 13.11 3.48 12.10
C GLY A 189 12.08 3.23 13.20
N VAL A 190 11.71 1.96 13.42
CA VAL A 190 10.73 1.57 14.45
C VAL A 190 11.15 1.98 15.86
N LYS A 191 12.47 2.07 16.15
CA LYS A 191 12.99 2.52 17.45
C LYS A 191 12.86 4.04 17.63
N GLY A 192 12.96 4.81 16.52
CA GLY A 192 12.74 6.25 16.48
C GLY A 192 11.29 6.67 16.30
N ASP A 193 10.35 5.76 16.47
CA ASP A 193 8.92 5.99 16.28
C ASP A 193 8.59 6.48 14.85
N PHE A 194 9.28 5.92 13.83
CA PHE A 194 9.04 6.19 12.42
C PHE A 194 9.00 4.88 11.63
N ASP A 195 7.83 4.55 11.07
CA ASP A 195 7.60 3.27 10.42
C ASP A 195 7.91 3.34 8.92
N VAL A 196 8.99 2.72 8.47
CA VAL A 196 9.34 2.60 7.05
C VAL A 196 8.77 1.29 6.51
N TYR A 197 8.14 1.35 5.34
CA TYR A 197 7.57 0.20 4.63
C TYR A 197 8.09 0.14 3.20
N PRO A 198 9.10 -0.69 2.88
CA PRO A 198 9.41 -1.05 1.50
C PRO A 198 8.22 -1.71 0.79
N SER A 199 8.20 -1.66 -0.54
CA SER A 199 7.08 -2.18 -1.35
C SER A 199 7.36 -3.52 -2.04
N SER A 200 8.36 -4.27 -1.56
CA SER A 200 8.70 -5.59 -2.11
C SER A 200 8.82 -6.63 -1.02
N GLU A 201 8.07 -7.71 -1.15
CA GLU A 201 8.08 -8.86 -0.25
C GLU A 201 9.43 -9.56 -0.22
N ALA A 202 10.17 -9.52 -1.32
CA ALA A 202 11.51 -10.10 -1.41
C ALA A 202 12.52 -9.47 -0.44
N MET A 203 12.21 -8.27 0.06
CA MET A 203 13.06 -7.49 0.99
C MET A 203 12.61 -7.62 2.45
N VAL A 204 11.63 -8.48 2.77
CA VAL A 204 10.98 -8.47 4.10
C VAL A 204 11.97 -8.66 5.25
N PHE A 205 12.91 -9.61 5.14
CA PHE A 205 13.88 -9.87 6.20
C PHE A 205 14.90 -8.74 6.33
N ASP A 206 15.47 -8.30 5.21
CA ASP A 206 16.41 -7.17 5.19
C ASP A 206 15.76 -5.90 5.75
N ALA A 207 14.47 -5.67 5.42
CA ALA A 207 13.70 -4.55 5.92
C ALA A 207 13.52 -4.60 7.45
N LEU A 208 13.13 -5.75 8.00
CA LEU A 208 12.96 -5.92 9.45
C LEU A 208 14.28 -5.76 10.19
N GLU A 209 15.38 -6.33 9.65
CA GLU A 209 16.72 -6.19 10.20
C GLU A 209 17.20 -4.73 10.19
N ALA A 210 16.89 -3.99 9.13
CA ALA A 210 17.19 -2.56 9.02
C ALA A 210 16.28 -1.66 9.88
N GLY A 211 15.36 -2.24 10.69
CA GLY A 211 14.45 -1.48 11.55
C GLY A 211 13.26 -0.87 10.82
N CYS A 212 12.90 -1.39 9.65
CA CYS A 212 11.62 -1.08 9.01
C CYS A 212 10.45 -1.76 9.74
N ALA A 213 9.23 -1.28 9.51
CA ALA A 213 8.03 -1.72 10.23
C ALA A 213 7.33 -2.94 9.59
N GLY A 214 7.73 -3.29 8.38
CA GLY A 214 7.11 -4.34 7.56
C GLY A 214 7.12 -3.98 6.10
N ILE A 215 6.09 -4.40 5.35
CA ILE A 215 5.95 -4.21 3.91
C ILE A 215 4.56 -3.66 3.57
N ILE A 216 4.48 -2.70 2.64
CA ILE A 216 3.20 -2.31 1.98
C ILE A 216 3.36 -2.53 0.48
N SER A 217 2.78 -3.59 -0.06
CA SER A 217 2.99 -4.00 -1.44
C SER A 217 1.70 -4.25 -2.21
N GLY A 218 1.78 -4.17 -3.55
CA GLY A 218 0.68 -4.54 -4.43
C GLY A 218 0.54 -6.06 -4.59
N SER A 219 1.65 -6.81 -4.65
CA SER A 219 1.61 -8.26 -4.83
C SER A 219 1.19 -9.02 -3.56
N THR A 220 1.21 -8.39 -2.39
CA THR A 220 0.60 -8.96 -1.17
C THR A 220 -0.91 -9.16 -1.26
N ASN A 221 -1.60 -8.57 -2.26
CA ASN A 221 -2.97 -8.93 -2.62
C ASN A 221 -3.14 -10.43 -2.94
N ALA A 222 -2.08 -11.10 -3.39
CA ALA A 222 -2.12 -12.52 -3.75
C ALA A 222 -1.15 -13.41 -2.94
N PHE A 223 -0.06 -12.82 -2.42
CA PHE A 223 1.07 -13.60 -1.93
C PHE A 223 1.47 -13.32 -0.47
N ALA A 224 0.65 -12.59 0.30
CA ALA A 224 0.99 -12.30 1.70
C ALA A 224 1.12 -13.57 2.56
N ASN A 225 0.33 -14.61 2.30
CA ASN A 225 0.46 -15.90 2.99
C ASN A 225 1.86 -16.54 2.83
N LYS A 226 2.48 -16.40 1.65
CA LYS A 226 3.86 -16.88 1.45
C LYS A 226 4.86 -16.09 2.30
N VAL A 227 4.63 -14.79 2.47
CA VAL A 227 5.45 -13.94 3.36
C VAL A 227 5.30 -14.36 4.81
N GLN A 228 4.07 -14.61 5.28
CA GLN A 228 3.80 -15.08 6.63
C GLN A 228 4.42 -16.45 6.89
N ALA A 229 4.35 -17.37 5.93
CA ALA A 229 5.02 -18.66 6.02
C ALA A 229 6.54 -18.50 6.18
N ALA A 230 7.16 -17.61 5.39
CA ALA A 230 8.60 -17.35 5.51
C ALA A 230 8.97 -16.71 6.86
N LEU A 231 8.15 -15.77 7.37
CA LEU A 231 8.37 -15.12 8.67
C LEU A 231 8.23 -16.11 9.83
N SER A 232 7.34 -17.10 9.73
CA SER A 232 7.10 -18.13 10.75
C SER A 232 8.12 -19.27 10.72
N ALA A 233 8.82 -19.46 9.60
CA ALA A 233 9.79 -20.52 9.42
C ALA A 233 11.17 -20.16 10.03
N SER A 234 12.03 -21.18 10.23
CA SER A 234 13.41 -21.02 10.69
C SER A 234 14.37 -21.92 9.93
N GLY A 235 15.66 -21.62 9.99
CA GLY A 235 16.71 -22.43 9.36
C GLY A 235 16.49 -22.60 7.85
N GLU A 236 16.65 -23.82 7.34
CA GLU A 236 16.53 -24.17 5.92
C GLU A 236 15.10 -23.93 5.38
N ALA A 237 14.08 -24.25 6.20
CA ALA A 237 12.68 -24.00 5.82
C ALA A 237 12.40 -22.49 5.55
N ARG A 238 13.04 -21.59 6.32
CA ARG A 238 12.96 -20.15 6.06
C ARG A 238 13.59 -19.78 4.71
N ALA A 239 14.77 -20.33 4.41
CA ALA A 239 15.44 -20.04 3.14
C ALA A 239 14.58 -20.47 1.95
N THR A 240 14.00 -21.68 2.03
CA THR A 240 13.08 -22.21 1.01
C THR A 240 11.82 -21.33 0.86
N ALA A 241 11.19 -20.96 1.97
CA ALA A 241 10.00 -20.12 1.96
C ALA A 241 10.30 -18.71 1.42
N LEU A 242 11.46 -18.12 1.75
CA LEU A 242 11.88 -16.83 1.20
C LEU A 242 12.12 -16.88 -0.30
N GLU A 243 12.69 -17.97 -0.80
CA GLU A 243 12.85 -18.16 -2.24
C GLU A 243 11.49 -18.25 -2.96
N ALA A 244 10.51 -18.95 -2.36
CA ALA A 244 9.14 -18.97 -2.87
C ALA A 244 8.50 -17.57 -2.90
N VAL A 245 8.77 -16.71 -1.91
CA VAL A 245 8.33 -15.29 -1.92
C VAL A 245 8.96 -14.53 -3.08
N LYS A 246 10.28 -14.69 -3.29
CA LYS A 246 11.00 -14.02 -4.40
C LYS A 246 10.47 -14.44 -5.76
N VAL A 247 10.23 -15.74 -5.97
CA VAL A 247 9.67 -16.28 -7.22
C VAL A 247 8.24 -15.74 -7.43
N ALA A 248 7.38 -15.74 -6.40
CA ALA A 248 6.03 -15.20 -6.49
C ALA A 248 6.05 -13.69 -6.86
N ARG A 249 6.93 -12.91 -6.23
CA ARG A 249 7.12 -11.49 -6.54
C ARG A 249 7.60 -11.28 -7.98
N ALA A 250 8.59 -12.06 -8.43
CA ALA A 250 9.10 -12.00 -9.81
C ALA A 250 8.01 -12.39 -10.82
N THR A 251 7.18 -13.38 -10.50
CA THR A 251 6.02 -13.77 -11.32
C THR A 251 5.04 -12.63 -11.47
N ALA A 252 4.65 -11.97 -10.37
CA ALA A 252 3.77 -10.81 -10.43
C ALA A 252 4.34 -9.66 -11.28
N ALA A 253 5.66 -9.46 -11.24
CA ALA A 253 6.34 -8.38 -11.96
C ALA A 253 6.39 -8.55 -13.48
N LYS A 254 6.08 -9.74 -14.02
CA LYS A 254 5.98 -9.99 -15.48
C LYS A 254 4.76 -9.28 -16.11
N TYR A 255 3.79 -8.85 -15.31
CA TYR A 255 2.49 -8.35 -15.76
C TYR A 255 2.23 -6.93 -15.24
N PRO A 256 1.30 -6.16 -15.87
CA PRO A 256 0.76 -4.95 -15.26
C PRO A 256 0.15 -5.29 -13.89
N LEU A 257 0.83 -4.91 -12.81
CA LEU A 257 0.59 -5.43 -11.46
C LEU A 257 -0.87 -5.30 -11.02
N MET A 258 -1.47 -4.13 -11.19
CA MET A 258 -2.86 -3.88 -10.77
C MET A 258 -3.83 -4.81 -11.49
N SER A 259 -3.69 -4.93 -12.82
CA SER A 259 -4.55 -5.80 -13.64
C SER A 259 -4.34 -7.28 -13.31
N ALA A 260 -3.10 -7.69 -13.00
CA ALA A 260 -2.80 -9.05 -12.59
C ALA A 260 -3.42 -9.40 -11.24
N MET A 261 -3.28 -8.53 -10.23
CA MET A 261 -3.87 -8.76 -8.90
C MET A 261 -5.40 -8.80 -8.96
N LYS A 262 -6.02 -7.93 -9.75
CA LYS A 262 -7.49 -7.96 -9.98
C LYS A 262 -7.93 -9.22 -10.72
N GLN A 263 -7.14 -9.71 -11.69
CA GLN A 263 -7.44 -10.96 -12.36
C GLN A 263 -7.32 -12.18 -11.43
N ILE A 264 -6.32 -12.21 -10.56
CA ILE A 264 -6.19 -13.27 -9.54
C ILE A 264 -7.39 -13.24 -8.60
N GLU A 265 -7.80 -12.06 -8.15
CA GLU A 265 -8.98 -11.92 -7.30
C GLU A 265 -10.27 -12.33 -8.02
N ALA A 266 -10.43 -12.01 -9.30
CA ALA A 266 -11.56 -12.48 -10.09
C ALA A 266 -11.64 -14.02 -10.14
N TRP A 267 -10.49 -14.68 -10.31
CA TRP A 267 -10.44 -16.15 -10.28
C TRP A 267 -10.73 -16.74 -8.91
N ARG A 268 -10.17 -16.12 -7.84
CA ARG A 268 -10.38 -16.56 -6.46
C ARG A 268 -11.85 -16.45 -6.03
N SER A 269 -12.48 -15.32 -6.36
CA SER A 269 -13.86 -15.02 -5.94
C SER A 269 -14.94 -15.54 -6.89
N GLY A 270 -14.57 -15.92 -8.12
CA GLY A 270 -15.52 -16.24 -9.19
C GLY A 270 -16.28 -15.03 -9.73
N ASP A 271 -15.81 -13.80 -9.48
CA ASP A 271 -16.49 -12.55 -9.83
C ASP A 271 -15.70 -11.73 -10.83
N GLU A 272 -16.11 -11.77 -12.09
CA GLU A 272 -15.50 -11.02 -13.19
C GLU A 272 -15.56 -9.49 -13.03
N ALA A 273 -16.37 -8.96 -12.10
CA ALA A 273 -16.38 -7.53 -11.82
C ALA A 273 -15.00 -7.02 -11.37
N TRP A 274 -14.18 -7.88 -10.78
CA TRP A 274 -12.81 -7.53 -10.38
C TRP A 274 -11.89 -7.20 -11.55
N THR A 275 -12.16 -7.69 -12.76
CA THR A 275 -11.31 -7.42 -13.93
C THR A 275 -11.47 -6.01 -14.49
N ARG A 276 -12.50 -5.25 -14.06
CA ARG A 276 -12.72 -3.88 -14.55
C ARG A 276 -11.64 -2.95 -14.01
N MET A 277 -11.06 -2.18 -14.92
CA MET A 277 -10.05 -1.16 -14.63
C MET A 277 -10.64 0.24 -14.87
N ALA A 278 -10.19 1.21 -14.09
CA ALA A 278 -10.48 2.61 -14.39
C ALA A 278 -9.51 3.13 -15.47
N PRO A 279 -10.01 3.72 -16.58
CA PRO A 279 -9.12 4.34 -17.59
C PRO A 279 -8.16 5.37 -16.97
N PRO A 280 -6.92 5.48 -17.44
CA PRO A 280 -6.35 4.89 -18.66
C PRO A 280 -5.82 3.45 -18.51
N LEU A 281 -6.00 2.83 -17.34
CA LEU A 281 -5.59 1.45 -17.13
C LEU A 281 -6.52 0.49 -17.87
N VAL A 282 -5.97 -0.67 -18.26
CA VAL A 282 -6.70 -1.69 -19.02
C VAL A 282 -6.58 -3.06 -18.36
N PRO A 283 -7.60 -3.93 -18.49
CA PRO A 283 -7.50 -5.30 -18.00
C PRO A 283 -6.44 -6.09 -18.80
N LEU A 284 -6.03 -7.24 -18.27
CA LEU A 284 -5.16 -8.17 -18.99
C LEU A 284 -5.84 -8.66 -20.29
N SER A 285 -5.06 -8.77 -21.37
CA SER A 285 -5.48 -9.46 -22.57
C SER A 285 -5.66 -10.96 -22.32
N ASN A 286 -6.39 -11.67 -23.19
CA ASN A 286 -6.59 -13.12 -23.05
C ASN A 286 -5.25 -13.89 -23.06
N ALA A 287 -4.27 -13.45 -23.84
CA ALA A 287 -2.94 -14.04 -23.85
C ALA A 287 -2.22 -13.85 -22.51
N GLN A 288 -2.29 -12.64 -21.94
CA GLN A 288 -1.71 -12.36 -20.62
C GLN A 288 -2.41 -13.11 -19.49
N LYS A 289 -3.75 -13.27 -19.55
CA LYS A 289 -4.51 -14.11 -18.60
C LYS A 289 -4.06 -15.57 -18.66
N ALA A 290 -3.92 -16.13 -19.85
CA ALA A 290 -3.47 -17.51 -20.01
C ALA A 290 -2.03 -17.72 -19.51
N ALA A 291 -1.13 -16.78 -19.82
CA ALA A 291 0.25 -16.80 -19.33
C ALA A 291 0.32 -16.66 -17.80
N LEU A 292 -0.44 -15.73 -17.21
CA LEU A 292 -0.51 -15.56 -15.76
C LEU A 292 -1.03 -16.82 -15.07
N ARG A 293 -2.05 -17.49 -15.62
CA ARG A 293 -2.56 -18.73 -15.07
C ARG A 293 -1.48 -19.81 -15.06
N ALA A 294 -0.80 -20.02 -16.20
CA ALA A 294 0.27 -21.00 -16.31
C ALA A 294 1.43 -20.71 -15.33
N ASP A 295 1.81 -19.45 -15.18
CA ASP A 295 2.84 -19.03 -14.22
C ASP A 295 2.44 -19.30 -12.76
N LEU A 296 1.15 -19.10 -12.41
CA LEU A 296 0.64 -19.39 -11.07
C LEU A 296 0.58 -20.91 -10.80
N ASP A 297 0.10 -21.69 -11.77
CA ASP A 297 0.05 -23.16 -11.66
C ASP A 297 1.48 -23.74 -11.46
N ALA A 298 2.48 -23.20 -12.16
CA ALA A 298 3.89 -23.59 -11.98
C ALA A 298 4.41 -23.20 -10.58
N LEU A 299 4.01 -22.04 -10.05
CA LEU A 299 4.40 -21.59 -8.71
C LEU A 299 3.81 -22.50 -7.62
N GLU A 300 2.55 -22.94 -7.78
CA GLU A 300 1.89 -23.87 -6.85
C GLU A 300 2.54 -25.26 -6.89
N ALA A 301 2.82 -25.78 -8.10
CA ALA A 301 3.50 -27.07 -8.26
C ALA A 301 4.88 -27.09 -7.60
N THR A 302 5.64 -25.98 -7.70
CA THR A 302 6.94 -25.85 -7.05
C THR A 302 6.83 -25.80 -5.51
N SER A 303 5.79 -25.16 -4.99
CA SER A 303 5.53 -25.09 -3.55
C SER A 303 5.16 -26.46 -2.98
N ALA A 304 4.31 -27.24 -3.67
CA ALA A 304 3.89 -28.58 -3.26
C ALA A 304 5.02 -29.65 -3.32
N ALA A 305 6.03 -29.44 -4.15
CA ALA A 305 7.19 -30.33 -4.24
C ALA A 305 8.25 -30.07 -3.14
N ALA A 306 8.12 -28.97 -2.42
CA ALA A 306 9.04 -28.57 -1.35
C ALA A 306 8.51 -28.90 0.07
N GLU A 307 7.26 -29.37 0.18
CA GLU A 307 6.63 -29.92 1.40
C GLU A 307 6.83 -31.44 1.49
#